data_44c531b6230482ef5bc75c47120674c0
#
_entry.id   44c531b6230482ef5bc75c47120674c0
#
_cell.length_a   1.000
_cell.length_b   1.000
_cell.length_c   1.000
_cell.angle_alpha   90.00
_cell.angle_beta   90.00
_cell.angle_gamma   90.00
#
_symmetry.space_group_name_H-M   'P 1'
#
loop_
_entity.id
_entity.type
_entity.pdbx_description
1 polymer ?
#
loop_
_entity_poly.entity_id
_entity_poly.type
_entity_poly.pdbx_seq_one_letter_code
_entity_poly.pdbx_strand_id
1 'polypeptide(L)'
;MSRNINKVFLFLLSTVFVFSLTGCRQKSRSKGETGRFVTLCRVSTTPVKNQGNSDLCWLYGMLATIESEHIMRGDSVNLSPDFVFRNVLGELGTRVFLSHGKQQIALRGMPSMLVHYIEDSGLIPYDAYFNGSRKINYPVLCKKVQKLAESSTNLKSFRCRLDELFDDAIGPLPGIVAMGGMQYTPREFAHSVCLPDEYMGATSFTHHPFGSEFCLEVPDNVMHDSFLNVPIDSLIGHIEQALFAGHPVCWEGDVTEPGFDWGQGIAVLPQPTGDTSQEERQHEFEERQTTDDHVMELVGMARDLSGKEYFIAKNSWGPSNIYKGYMYISKDYARLKTVAVMMTRQAWGR
;
A
#
# COMPACT_ATOMS: atom_id res chain seq x y z
N MET A 1 64.01 65.99 -17.02
CA MET A 1 62.60 66.48 -16.97
C MET A 1 61.77 65.39 -16.40
N SER A 2 61.41 65.59 -15.20
CA SER A 2 60.32 65.25 -14.31
C SER A 2 59.08 64.63 -14.92
N ARG A 3 58.58 63.56 -14.27
CA ARG A 3 57.26 63.53 -13.68
C ARG A 3 56.99 62.17 -12.97
N ASN A 4 56.75 62.32 -11.67
CA ASN A 4 56.21 61.32 -10.76
C ASN A 4 54.82 60.90 -11.20
N ILE A 5 54.48 59.60 -11.04
CA ILE A 5 53.11 59.11 -10.91
C ILE A 5 53.06 58.16 -9.72
N ASN A 6 52.22 58.57 -8.76
CA ASN A 6 51.93 57.89 -7.51
C ASN A 6 51.28 56.51 -7.70
N LYS A 7 51.79 55.53 -6.96
CA LYS A 7 51.13 54.22 -6.76
C LYS A 7 50.15 54.35 -5.64
N VAL A 8 48.86 54.25 -5.93
CA VAL A 8 47.80 54.05 -4.96
C VAL A 8 47.66 52.57 -4.72
N PHE A 9 47.95 52.09 -3.50
CA PHE A 9 47.69 50.76 -3.03
C PHE A 9 46.20 50.65 -2.66
N LEU A 10 45.43 49.85 -3.40
CA LEU A 10 44.06 49.48 -3.05
C LEU A 10 44.08 48.19 -2.23
N PHE A 11 43.81 48.30 -0.93
CA PHE A 11 43.56 47.17 -0.02
C PHE A 11 42.14 46.64 -0.29
N LEU A 12 41.99 45.48 -0.90
CA LEU A 12 40.73 44.74 -0.97
C LEU A 12 40.62 43.89 0.31
N LEU A 13 39.75 44.31 1.25
CA LEU A 13 39.29 43.48 2.35
C LEU A 13 38.25 42.46 1.81
N SER A 14 38.64 41.21 1.72
CA SER A 14 37.71 40.11 1.48
C SER A 14 37.07 39.70 2.80
N THR A 15 35.86 40.15 3.03
CA THR A 15 34.99 39.64 4.09
C THR A 15 34.39 38.32 3.68
N VAL A 16 34.89 37.22 4.24
CA VAL A 16 34.30 35.90 4.12
C VAL A 16 33.04 35.87 4.98
N PHE A 17 31.86 35.91 4.38
CA PHE A 17 30.59 35.67 5.04
C PHE A 17 30.40 34.14 5.19
N VAL A 18 30.65 33.65 6.39
CA VAL A 18 30.28 32.27 6.76
C VAL A 18 28.78 32.26 7.03
N PHE A 19 27.97 31.80 6.06
CA PHE A 19 26.57 31.49 6.28
C PHE A 19 26.47 30.20 7.10
N SER A 20 26.25 30.33 8.40
CA SER A 20 25.81 29.25 9.26
C SER A 20 24.37 28.92 8.90
N LEU A 21 24.17 27.86 8.09
CA LEU A 21 22.87 27.27 7.86
C LEU A 21 22.46 26.50 9.14
N THR A 22 21.97 27.20 10.14
CA THR A 22 21.14 26.60 11.18
C THR A 22 19.78 26.34 10.57
N GLY A 23 19.61 25.16 9.98
CA GLY A 23 18.31 24.67 9.57
C GLY A 23 17.43 24.48 10.81
N CYS A 24 16.58 25.46 11.12
CA CYS A 24 15.45 25.25 12.01
C CYS A 24 14.57 24.16 11.42
N ARG A 25 14.73 22.93 11.90
CA ARG A 25 13.77 21.85 11.70
C ARG A 25 12.49 22.26 12.44
N GLN A 26 11.62 22.97 11.74
CA GLN A 26 10.31 23.35 12.22
C GLN A 26 9.50 22.07 12.39
N LYS A 27 9.37 21.56 13.63
CA LYS A 27 8.39 20.53 13.98
C LYS A 27 7.01 21.12 13.71
N SER A 28 6.43 20.79 12.56
CA SER A 28 5.02 21.06 12.32
C SER A 28 4.21 20.19 13.28
N ARG A 29 3.77 20.77 14.39
CA ARG A 29 2.68 20.20 15.18
C ARG A 29 1.43 20.27 14.32
N SER A 30 1.00 19.12 13.76
CA SER A 30 -0.29 19.03 13.09
C SER A 30 -1.38 19.28 14.14
N LYS A 31 -2.10 20.38 14.00
CA LYS A 31 -3.35 20.64 14.75
C LYS A 31 -4.39 19.64 14.26
N GLY A 32 -4.61 18.55 14.98
CA GLY A 32 -5.67 17.58 14.62
C GLY A 32 -5.61 16.23 15.31
N GLU A 33 -4.60 15.96 16.14
CA GLU A 33 -4.58 14.73 16.95
C GLU A 33 -5.38 14.95 18.23
N THR A 34 -6.39 14.12 18.45
CA THR A 34 -7.04 13.98 19.76
C THR A 34 -5.92 13.58 20.71
N GLY A 35 -5.55 14.34 21.69
CA GLY A 35 -4.33 14.29 22.53
C GLY A 35 -3.95 12.93 23.18
N ARG A 36 -4.39 11.81 22.60
CA ARG A 36 -4.14 10.44 23.03
C ARG A 36 -2.78 9.90 22.56
N PHE A 37 -2.31 10.35 21.38
CA PHE A 37 -1.07 9.86 20.77
C PHE A 37 -0.11 11.01 20.44
N VAL A 38 1.20 10.72 20.56
CA VAL A 38 2.29 11.57 20.09
C VAL A 38 2.94 10.89 18.89
N THR A 39 2.92 11.53 17.75
CA THR A 39 3.54 11.01 16.52
C THR A 39 5.07 11.07 16.66
N LEU A 40 5.74 9.95 16.39
CA LEU A 40 7.20 9.82 16.38
C LEU A 40 7.77 10.07 14.99
N CYS A 41 7.16 9.43 13.97
CA CYS A 41 7.46 9.68 12.56
C CYS A 41 6.17 9.52 11.73
N ARG A 42 6.11 10.15 10.56
CA ARG A 42 4.97 10.01 9.65
C ARG A 42 5.37 10.28 8.21
N VAL A 43 5.00 9.36 7.34
CA VAL A 43 5.11 9.46 5.88
C VAL A 43 3.91 10.29 5.36
N SER A 44 4.14 11.13 4.36
CA SER A 44 3.07 11.83 3.66
C SER A 44 2.33 10.88 2.73
N THR A 45 1.00 11.02 2.63
CA THR A 45 0.15 10.10 1.88
C THR A 45 -0.83 10.84 0.99
N THR A 46 -1.34 10.15 -0.02
CA THR A 46 -2.55 10.57 -0.75
C THR A 46 -3.79 10.51 0.16
N PRO A 47 -4.91 11.15 -0.22
CA PRO A 47 -6.16 11.03 0.53
C PRO A 47 -6.63 9.60 0.73
N VAL A 48 -7.29 9.34 1.86
CA VAL A 48 -7.87 8.03 2.16
C VAL A 48 -8.96 7.69 1.15
N LYS A 49 -8.79 6.56 0.47
CA LYS A 49 -9.76 6.01 -0.48
C LYS A 49 -10.78 5.09 0.23
N ASN A 50 -11.82 4.69 -0.49
CA ASN A 50 -12.84 3.79 0.05
C ASN A 50 -13.09 2.63 -0.91
N GLN A 51 -12.69 1.42 -0.50
CA GLN A 51 -12.90 0.18 -1.26
C GLN A 51 -14.38 -0.25 -1.31
N GLY A 52 -15.25 0.40 -0.52
CA GLY A 52 -16.66 0.03 -0.42
C GLY A 52 -16.87 -1.37 0.16
N ASN A 53 -17.78 -2.13 -0.46
CA ASN A 53 -18.09 -3.51 -0.07
C ASN A 53 -17.35 -4.55 -0.94
N SER A 54 -16.10 -4.27 -1.28
CA SER A 54 -15.24 -5.19 -2.06
C SER A 54 -14.16 -5.82 -1.17
N ASP A 55 -13.67 -6.98 -1.61
CA ASP A 55 -12.50 -7.66 -1.02
C ASP A 55 -11.19 -7.22 -1.72
N LEU A 56 -11.07 -5.91 -2.02
CA LEU A 56 -9.94 -5.32 -2.76
C LEU A 56 -8.94 -4.60 -1.83
N CYS A 57 -8.93 -4.91 -0.53
CA CYS A 57 -8.01 -4.28 0.43
C CYS A 57 -6.56 -4.38 -0.02
N TRP A 58 -6.15 -5.51 -0.55
CA TRP A 58 -4.81 -5.77 -1.08
C TRP A 58 -4.41 -4.77 -2.18
N LEU A 59 -5.34 -4.48 -3.09
CA LEU A 59 -5.15 -3.52 -4.18
C LEU A 59 -5.04 -2.09 -3.63
N TYR A 60 -5.96 -1.68 -2.76
CA TYR A 60 -5.96 -0.34 -2.18
C TYR A 60 -4.76 -0.07 -1.29
N GLY A 61 -4.35 -1.04 -0.45
CA GLY A 61 -3.21 -0.93 0.44
C GLY A 61 -1.90 -0.83 -0.34
N MET A 62 -1.71 -1.68 -1.35
CA MET A 62 -0.48 -1.67 -2.14
C MET A 62 -0.38 -0.43 -3.04
N LEU A 63 -1.48 0.02 -3.69
CA LEU A 63 -1.50 1.27 -4.44
C LEU A 63 -1.17 2.47 -3.53
N ALA A 64 -1.70 2.49 -2.31
CA ALA A 64 -1.41 3.55 -1.35
C ALA A 64 0.07 3.58 -0.98
N THR A 65 0.69 2.40 -0.79
CA THR A 65 2.12 2.26 -0.50
C THR A 65 2.98 2.79 -1.65
N ILE A 66 2.64 2.47 -2.90
CA ILE A 66 3.33 2.99 -4.09
C ILE A 66 3.20 4.52 -4.15
N GLU A 67 1.99 5.07 -3.95
CA GLU A 67 1.73 6.51 -3.96
C GLU A 67 2.55 7.26 -2.91
N SER A 68 2.62 6.74 -1.69
CA SER A 68 3.36 7.38 -0.59
C SER A 68 4.88 7.28 -0.77
N GLU A 69 5.37 6.20 -1.36
CA GLU A 69 6.77 6.05 -1.73
C GLU A 69 7.19 7.14 -2.75
N HIS A 70 6.33 7.45 -3.74
CA HIS A 70 6.55 8.54 -4.68
C HIS A 70 6.56 9.91 -4.00
N ILE A 71 5.63 10.17 -3.08
CA ILE A 71 5.61 11.42 -2.30
C ILE A 71 6.92 11.59 -1.52
N MET A 72 7.43 10.51 -0.92
CA MET A 72 8.71 10.54 -0.21
C MET A 72 9.88 10.91 -1.14
N ARG A 73 9.86 10.45 -2.37
CA ARG A 73 10.87 10.78 -3.41
C ARG A 73 10.71 12.18 -4.00
N GLY A 74 9.69 12.94 -3.60
CA GLY A 74 9.42 14.30 -4.07
C GLY A 74 8.55 14.37 -5.33
N ASP A 75 7.94 13.25 -5.71
CA ASP A 75 6.97 13.13 -6.79
C ASP A 75 5.55 12.98 -6.21
N SER A 76 4.52 13.18 -7.03
CA SER A 76 3.12 13.04 -6.61
C SER A 76 2.36 12.21 -7.62
N VAL A 77 2.04 11.00 -7.22
CA VAL A 77 1.26 10.04 -7.98
C VAL A 77 -0.01 9.69 -7.21
N ASN A 78 -1.14 9.63 -7.90
CA ASN A 78 -2.40 9.11 -7.38
C ASN A 78 -2.93 8.12 -8.42
N LEU A 79 -3.14 6.87 -8.02
CA LEU A 79 -3.38 5.75 -8.92
C LEU A 79 -4.85 5.31 -8.90
N SER A 80 -5.35 4.81 -10.03
CA SER A 80 -6.72 4.38 -10.19
C SER A 80 -6.94 2.92 -9.76
N PRO A 81 -7.65 2.66 -8.64
CA PRO A 81 -8.05 1.30 -8.27
C PRO A 81 -9.03 0.70 -9.27
N ASP A 82 -9.90 1.53 -9.86
CA ASP A 82 -10.94 1.08 -10.80
C ASP A 82 -10.34 0.51 -12.09
N PHE A 83 -9.21 1.06 -12.54
CA PHE A 83 -8.48 0.53 -13.69
C PHE A 83 -7.96 -0.89 -13.40
N VAL A 84 -7.29 -1.06 -12.27
CA VAL A 84 -6.76 -2.38 -11.88
C VAL A 84 -7.90 -3.37 -11.64
N PHE A 85 -8.96 -2.97 -10.93
CA PHE A 85 -10.14 -3.79 -10.71
C PHE A 85 -10.76 -4.29 -12.02
N ARG A 86 -10.91 -3.43 -13.03
CA ARG A 86 -11.43 -3.82 -14.34
C ARG A 86 -10.58 -4.94 -14.98
N ASN A 87 -9.26 -4.82 -14.91
CA ASN A 87 -8.34 -5.83 -15.45
C ASN A 87 -8.42 -7.14 -14.67
N VAL A 88 -8.40 -7.08 -13.33
CA VAL A 88 -8.59 -8.25 -12.45
C VAL A 88 -9.89 -8.98 -12.77
N LEU A 89 -11.00 -8.26 -12.81
CA LEU A 89 -12.31 -8.86 -13.05
C LEU A 89 -12.43 -9.41 -14.48
N GLY A 90 -11.77 -8.77 -15.45
CA GLY A 90 -11.69 -9.25 -16.84
C GLY A 90 -10.95 -10.58 -16.97
N GLU A 91 -9.83 -10.70 -16.25
CA GLU A 91 -9.07 -11.95 -16.19
C GLU A 91 -9.86 -13.05 -15.48
N LEU A 92 -10.41 -12.78 -14.29
CA LEU A 92 -11.23 -13.73 -13.55
C LEU A 92 -12.43 -14.22 -14.37
N GLY A 93 -13.13 -13.32 -15.07
CA GLY A 93 -14.21 -13.68 -15.98
C GLY A 93 -13.74 -14.56 -17.13
N THR A 94 -12.55 -14.32 -17.67
CA THR A 94 -11.95 -15.17 -18.70
C THR A 94 -11.61 -16.58 -18.15
N ARG A 95 -11.09 -16.66 -16.93
CA ARG A 95 -10.84 -17.95 -16.25
C ARG A 95 -12.13 -18.74 -16.00
N VAL A 96 -13.21 -18.07 -15.60
CA VAL A 96 -14.54 -18.69 -15.47
C VAL A 96 -15.01 -19.26 -16.80
N PHE A 97 -14.93 -18.47 -17.89
CA PHE A 97 -15.30 -18.92 -19.23
C PHE A 97 -14.51 -20.15 -19.65
N LEU A 98 -13.16 -20.12 -19.53
CA LEU A 98 -12.29 -21.22 -19.95
C LEU A 98 -12.43 -22.46 -19.07
N SER A 99 -12.81 -22.30 -17.81
CA SER A 99 -13.10 -23.43 -16.90
C SER A 99 -14.52 -24.00 -17.06
N HIS A 100 -15.30 -23.50 -18.03
CA HIS A 100 -16.72 -23.85 -18.19
C HIS A 100 -17.55 -23.68 -16.92
N GLY A 101 -17.33 -22.54 -16.21
CA GLY A 101 -18.06 -22.20 -14.99
C GLY A 101 -17.63 -22.95 -13.72
N LYS A 102 -16.56 -23.75 -13.77
CA LYS A 102 -16.05 -24.47 -12.58
C LYS A 102 -15.38 -23.54 -11.58
N GLN A 103 -14.82 -22.43 -12.05
CA GLN A 103 -14.23 -21.41 -11.19
C GLN A 103 -15.27 -20.34 -10.82
N GLN A 104 -15.11 -19.77 -9.63
CA GLN A 104 -15.94 -18.67 -9.16
C GLN A 104 -15.09 -17.41 -9.05
N ILE A 105 -15.70 -16.25 -9.30
CA ILE A 105 -15.04 -14.97 -9.13
C ILE A 105 -14.90 -14.67 -7.65
N ALA A 106 -13.65 -14.58 -7.17
CA ALA A 106 -13.27 -14.08 -5.86
C ALA A 106 -12.30 -12.91 -6.05
N LEU A 107 -12.51 -11.81 -5.33
CA LEU A 107 -11.67 -10.61 -5.43
C LEU A 107 -10.59 -10.57 -4.35
N ARG A 108 -10.57 -11.55 -3.44
CA ARG A 108 -9.53 -11.67 -2.40
C ARG A 108 -8.17 -11.91 -3.05
N GLY A 109 -7.13 -11.44 -2.38
CA GLY A 109 -5.76 -11.59 -2.83
C GLY A 109 -4.77 -10.91 -1.91
N MET A 110 -3.48 -11.12 -2.16
CA MET A 110 -2.37 -10.49 -1.44
C MET A 110 -1.83 -9.25 -2.16
N PRO A 111 -1.15 -8.34 -1.46
CA PRO A 111 -0.53 -7.16 -2.08
C PRO A 111 0.42 -7.47 -3.23
N SER A 112 1.11 -8.61 -3.19
CA SER A 112 2.01 -9.08 -4.25
C SER A 112 1.31 -9.28 -5.60
N MET A 113 0.03 -9.64 -5.60
CA MET A 113 -0.76 -9.75 -6.84
C MET A 113 -0.78 -8.46 -7.65
N LEU A 114 -0.75 -7.31 -6.99
CA LEU A 114 -0.75 -6.03 -7.70
C LEU A 114 0.47 -5.88 -8.62
N VAL A 115 1.64 -6.38 -8.21
CA VAL A 115 2.87 -6.31 -9.01
C VAL A 115 2.67 -7.04 -10.34
N HIS A 116 2.04 -8.23 -10.34
CA HIS A 116 1.72 -8.95 -11.58
C HIS A 116 0.77 -8.15 -12.48
N TYR A 117 -0.28 -7.55 -11.92
CA TYR A 117 -1.21 -6.72 -12.71
C TYR A 117 -0.56 -5.44 -13.25
N ILE A 118 0.40 -4.86 -12.53
CA ILE A 118 1.20 -3.71 -12.99
C ILE A 118 2.01 -4.11 -14.24
N GLU A 119 2.67 -5.26 -14.22
CA GLU A 119 3.46 -5.76 -15.35
C GLU A 119 2.58 -6.12 -16.54
N ASP A 120 1.46 -6.81 -16.31
CA ASP A 120 0.59 -7.30 -17.36
C ASP A 120 -0.28 -6.22 -18.01
N SER A 121 -0.88 -5.35 -17.21
CA SER A 121 -1.91 -4.40 -17.64
C SER A 121 -1.49 -2.95 -17.52
N GLY A 122 -0.50 -2.65 -16.68
CA GLY A 122 -0.05 -1.30 -16.39
C GLY A 122 -0.87 -0.61 -15.29
N LEU A 123 -0.69 0.69 -15.18
CA LEU A 123 -1.38 1.60 -14.27
C LEU A 123 -1.85 2.85 -15.00
N ILE A 124 -2.76 3.60 -14.39
CA ILE A 124 -3.13 4.94 -14.86
C ILE A 124 -3.39 5.87 -13.67
N PRO A 125 -3.25 7.20 -13.86
CA PRO A 125 -3.62 8.17 -12.85
C PRO A 125 -5.09 8.04 -12.44
N TYR A 126 -5.37 8.34 -11.16
CA TYR A 126 -6.71 8.29 -10.58
C TYR A 126 -7.73 9.11 -11.39
N ASP A 127 -7.38 10.36 -11.74
CA ASP A 127 -8.27 11.27 -12.45
C ASP A 127 -8.50 10.87 -13.92
N ALA A 128 -7.65 9.99 -14.48
CA ALA A 128 -7.82 9.49 -15.84
C ALA A 128 -8.92 8.41 -15.95
N TYR A 129 -9.27 7.75 -14.84
CA TYR A 129 -10.28 6.69 -14.81
C TYR A 129 -11.11 6.71 -13.54
N PHE A 130 -11.41 7.89 -13.06
CA PHE A 130 -12.30 8.08 -11.91
C PHE A 130 -13.71 8.45 -12.38
N ASN A 131 -14.66 7.61 -12.05
CA ASN A 131 -16.06 7.90 -12.29
C ASN A 131 -16.72 8.38 -11.00
N GLY A 132 -16.40 9.59 -10.57
CA GLY A 132 -16.85 10.21 -9.31
C GLY A 132 -18.35 10.29 -9.09
N SER A 133 -19.16 10.05 -10.12
CA SER A 133 -20.61 10.05 -10.04
C SER A 133 -21.25 8.66 -9.88
N ARG A 134 -20.52 7.58 -10.11
CA ARG A 134 -21.04 6.20 -10.04
C ARG A 134 -20.34 5.42 -8.96
N LYS A 135 -21.06 4.97 -7.95
CA LYS A 135 -20.56 3.97 -6.99
C LYS A 135 -20.63 2.60 -7.66
N ILE A 136 -19.48 1.97 -7.86
CA ILE A 136 -19.40 0.60 -8.36
C ILE A 136 -20.00 -0.33 -7.31
N ASN A 137 -20.96 -1.15 -7.73
CA ASN A 137 -21.44 -2.24 -6.90
C ASN A 137 -20.65 -3.51 -7.25
N TYR A 138 -19.52 -3.70 -6.58
CA TYR A 138 -18.57 -4.78 -6.86
C TYR A 138 -19.23 -6.17 -6.85
N PRO A 139 -19.99 -6.59 -5.81
CA PRO A 139 -20.64 -7.90 -5.80
C PRO A 139 -21.63 -8.11 -6.94
N VAL A 140 -22.38 -7.07 -7.31
CA VAL A 140 -23.34 -7.16 -8.44
C VAL A 140 -22.60 -7.29 -9.76
N LEU A 141 -21.52 -6.55 -9.95
CA LEU A 141 -20.73 -6.61 -11.18
C LEU A 141 -20.04 -7.98 -11.33
N CYS A 142 -19.44 -8.52 -10.25
CA CYS A 142 -18.87 -9.87 -10.24
C CYS A 142 -19.91 -10.93 -10.64
N LYS A 143 -21.12 -10.87 -10.07
CA LYS A 143 -22.21 -11.79 -10.43
C LYS A 143 -22.64 -11.66 -11.90
N LYS A 144 -22.65 -10.45 -12.46
CA LYS A 144 -22.95 -10.24 -13.89
C LYS A 144 -21.86 -10.86 -14.77
N VAL A 145 -20.58 -10.63 -14.43
CA VAL A 145 -19.44 -11.22 -15.16
C VAL A 145 -19.47 -12.74 -15.09
N GLN A 146 -19.70 -13.30 -13.88
CA GLN A 146 -19.85 -14.76 -13.69
C GLN A 146 -20.91 -15.34 -14.63
N LYS A 147 -22.13 -14.80 -14.61
CA LYS A 147 -23.22 -15.26 -15.47
C LYS A 147 -22.94 -15.08 -16.95
N LEU A 148 -22.29 -13.97 -17.33
CA LEU A 148 -21.90 -13.70 -18.70
C LEU A 148 -20.90 -14.77 -19.19
N ALA A 149 -19.91 -15.10 -18.38
CA ALA A 149 -18.90 -16.12 -18.68
C ALA A 149 -19.53 -17.51 -18.82
N GLU A 150 -20.40 -17.90 -17.87
CA GLU A 150 -21.10 -19.20 -17.87
C GLU A 150 -22.04 -19.38 -19.06
N SER A 151 -22.72 -18.29 -19.49
CA SER A 151 -23.70 -18.35 -20.59
C SER A 151 -23.08 -18.15 -21.98
N SER A 152 -21.83 -17.76 -22.07
CA SER A 152 -21.17 -17.50 -23.34
C SER A 152 -20.60 -18.78 -23.95
N THR A 153 -20.72 -18.91 -25.26
CA THR A 153 -20.23 -20.08 -26.01
C THR A 153 -18.97 -19.79 -26.84
N ASN A 154 -18.61 -18.53 -26.97
CA ASN A 154 -17.52 -18.06 -27.80
C ASN A 154 -16.73 -16.98 -27.08
N LEU A 155 -15.41 -17.17 -26.97
CA LEU A 155 -14.52 -16.26 -26.23
C LEU A 155 -14.51 -14.82 -26.79
N LYS A 156 -14.56 -14.67 -28.12
CA LYS A 156 -14.57 -13.35 -28.75
C LYS A 156 -15.86 -12.58 -28.40
N SER A 157 -17.00 -13.25 -28.52
CA SER A 157 -18.31 -12.67 -28.14
C SER A 157 -18.37 -12.38 -26.65
N PHE A 158 -17.83 -13.28 -25.81
CA PHE A 158 -17.74 -13.05 -24.37
C PHE A 158 -16.96 -11.75 -24.07
N ARG A 159 -15.76 -11.61 -24.64
CA ARG A 159 -14.91 -10.42 -24.41
C ARG A 159 -15.59 -9.13 -24.85
N CYS A 160 -16.21 -9.10 -26.05
CA CYS A 160 -16.93 -7.91 -26.51
C CYS A 160 -18.05 -7.50 -25.52
N ARG A 161 -18.87 -8.47 -25.09
CA ARG A 161 -19.96 -8.20 -24.12
C ARG A 161 -19.44 -7.84 -22.72
N LEU A 162 -18.27 -8.37 -22.33
CA LEU A 162 -17.59 -8.03 -21.09
C LEU A 162 -17.11 -6.58 -21.10
N ASP A 163 -16.53 -6.14 -22.23
CA ASP A 163 -16.09 -4.75 -22.38
C ASP A 163 -17.29 -3.79 -22.36
N GLU A 164 -18.39 -4.11 -23.05
CA GLU A 164 -19.64 -3.34 -22.98
C GLU A 164 -20.17 -3.25 -21.54
N LEU A 165 -20.16 -4.36 -20.80
CA LEU A 165 -20.59 -4.39 -19.40
C LEU A 165 -19.70 -3.52 -18.50
N PHE A 166 -18.39 -3.51 -18.73
CA PHE A 166 -17.45 -2.69 -17.99
C PHE A 166 -17.58 -1.20 -18.35
N ASP A 167 -17.76 -0.89 -19.64
CA ASP A 167 -17.94 0.49 -20.09
C ASP A 167 -19.18 1.12 -19.46
N ASP A 168 -20.26 0.34 -19.34
CA ASP A 168 -21.47 0.78 -18.65
C ASP A 168 -21.28 0.94 -17.12
N ALA A 169 -20.56 0.04 -16.48
CA ALA A 169 -20.47 -0.02 -15.02
C ALA A 169 -19.36 0.86 -14.46
N ILE A 170 -18.21 0.91 -15.13
CA ILE A 170 -16.99 1.58 -14.68
C ILE A 170 -16.67 2.78 -15.59
N GLY A 171 -16.76 2.59 -16.90
CA GLY A 171 -16.41 3.55 -17.94
C GLY A 171 -15.44 2.96 -18.96
N PRO A 172 -15.33 3.58 -20.16
CA PRO A 172 -14.43 3.11 -21.21
C PRO A 172 -12.96 3.29 -20.81
N LEU A 173 -12.12 2.29 -21.13
CA LEU A 173 -10.69 2.33 -20.85
C LEU A 173 -10.00 3.43 -21.69
N PRO A 174 -9.23 4.32 -21.08
CA PRO A 174 -8.36 5.20 -21.82
C PRO A 174 -7.20 4.39 -22.42
N GLY A 175 -7.00 4.52 -23.75
CA GLY A 175 -5.86 3.88 -24.42
C GLY A 175 -4.54 4.59 -24.18
N ILE A 176 -4.60 5.88 -23.83
CA ILE A 176 -3.46 6.76 -23.58
C ILE A 176 -3.78 7.64 -22.38
N VAL A 177 -2.81 7.83 -21.50
CA VAL A 177 -2.89 8.78 -20.39
C VAL A 177 -1.92 9.92 -20.59
N ALA A 178 -2.31 11.14 -20.24
CA ALA A 178 -1.45 12.32 -20.27
C ALA A 178 -1.04 12.69 -18.84
N MET A 179 0.25 12.83 -18.61
CA MET A 179 0.80 13.28 -17.33
C MET A 179 2.09 14.07 -17.55
N GLY A 180 2.25 15.20 -16.87
CA GLY A 180 3.44 16.04 -17.00
C GLY A 180 3.70 16.58 -18.42
N GLY A 181 2.66 16.70 -19.27
CA GLY A 181 2.76 17.12 -20.66
C GLY A 181 3.19 16.01 -21.64
N MET A 182 3.35 14.78 -21.15
CA MET A 182 3.69 13.60 -21.96
C MET A 182 2.48 12.66 -22.06
N GLN A 183 2.49 11.81 -23.08
CA GLN A 183 1.49 10.78 -23.30
C GLN A 183 2.14 9.41 -23.09
N TYR A 184 1.43 8.54 -22.39
CA TYR A 184 1.86 7.19 -22.04
C TYR A 184 0.76 6.17 -22.36
N THR A 185 1.15 5.00 -22.77
CA THR A 185 0.29 3.82 -22.59
C THR A 185 0.21 3.47 -21.10
N PRO A 186 -0.79 2.73 -20.63
CA PRO A 186 -0.86 2.31 -19.22
C PRO A 186 0.39 1.56 -18.73
N ARG A 187 1.05 0.78 -19.59
CA ARG A 187 2.30 0.06 -19.24
C ARG A 187 3.49 1.01 -19.12
N GLU A 188 3.66 1.95 -20.06
CA GLU A 188 4.74 2.94 -19.97
C GLU A 188 4.58 3.82 -18.72
N PHE A 189 3.33 4.21 -18.41
CA PHE A 189 3.04 4.93 -17.18
C PHE A 189 3.37 4.09 -15.94
N ALA A 190 2.99 2.83 -15.92
CA ALA A 190 3.30 1.92 -14.82
C ALA A 190 4.80 1.79 -14.58
N HIS A 191 5.60 1.63 -15.64
CA HIS A 191 7.07 1.54 -15.53
C HIS A 191 7.72 2.84 -15.02
N SER A 192 7.06 4.00 -15.17
CA SER A 192 7.54 5.25 -14.58
C SER A 192 7.22 5.36 -13.09
N VAL A 193 6.30 4.53 -12.58
CA VAL A 193 5.78 4.60 -11.21
C VAL A 193 6.27 3.43 -10.35
N CYS A 194 6.36 2.23 -10.91
CA CYS A 194 6.75 1.03 -10.21
C CYS A 194 7.64 0.18 -11.13
N LEU A 195 8.88 -0.01 -10.74
CA LEU A 195 9.81 -0.85 -11.50
C LEU A 195 9.58 -2.33 -11.16
N PRO A 196 9.81 -3.24 -12.11
CA PRO A 196 9.94 -4.66 -11.80
C PRO A 196 10.95 -4.85 -10.65
N ASP A 197 10.70 -5.77 -9.75
CA ASP A 197 11.56 -6.08 -8.60
C ASP A 197 11.79 -4.94 -7.60
N GLU A 198 11.08 -3.82 -7.70
CA GLU A 198 11.23 -2.71 -6.75
C GLU A 198 10.73 -3.09 -5.34
N TYR A 199 9.66 -3.86 -5.27
CA TYR A 199 9.03 -4.30 -4.03
C TYR A 199 9.40 -5.73 -3.70
N MET A 200 9.45 -6.02 -2.40
CA MET A 200 9.65 -7.37 -1.88
C MET A 200 8.68 -7.67 -0.77
N GLY A 201 8.31 -8.94 -0.64
CA GLY A 201 7.48 -9.45 0.45
C GLY A 201 8.31 -10.11 1.55
N ALA A 202 7.89 -9.93 2.80
CA ALA A 202 8.47 -10.63 3.95
C ALA A 202 7.39 -11.11 4.92
N THR A 203 7.69 -12.19 5.61
CA THR A 203 6.82 -12.84 6.60
C THR A 203 7.65 -13.41 7.76
N SER A 204 6.97 -14.00 8.76
CA SER A 204 7.66 -14.54 9.93
C SER A 204 6.93 -15.76 10.48
N PHE A 205 7.32 -16.96 10.03
CA PHE A 205 6.74 -18.23 10.50
C PHE A 205 7.83 -19.28 10.68
N THR A 206 7.66 -20.20 11.68
CA THR A 206 8.70 -21.17 12.06
C THR A 206 8.63 -22.48 11.28
N HIS A 207 7.56 -22.74 10.52
CA HIS A 207 7.43 -23.96 9.72
C HIS A 207 8.31 -23.97 8.47
N HIS A 208 8.94 -22.83 8.13
CA HIS A 208 10.01 -22.73 7.13
C HIS A 208 11.28 -22.10 7.74
N PRO A 209 12.47 -22.39 7.21
CA PRO A 209 13.72 -21.81 7.73
C PRO A 209 13.74 -20.30 7.60
N PHE A 210 14.20 -19.60 8.63
CA PHE A 210 14.47 -18.17 8.54
C PHE A 210 15.64 -17.89 7.58
N GLY A 211 15.53 -16.78 6.83
CA GLY A 211 16.48 -16.37 5.80
C GLY A 211 16.20 -16.99 4.42
N SER A 212 15.22 -17.89 4.30
CA SER A 212 14.76 -18.44 3.01
C SER A 212 13.51 -17.72 2.51
N GLU A 213 13.27 -17.81 1.21
CA GLU A 213 11.99 -17.44 0.60
C GLU A 213 11.14 -18.70 0.41
N PHE A 214 9.85 -18.59 0.65
CA PHE A 214 8.89 -19.67 0.42
C PHE A 214 7.55 -19.10 -0.02
N CYS A 215 6.78 -19.93 -0.74
CA CYS A 215 5.40 -19.58 -1.11
C CYS A 215 4.54 -19.62 0.16
N LEU A 216 4.06 -18.47 0.60
CA LEU A 216 3.26 -18.37 1.82
C LEU A 216 1.93 -19.10 1.66
N GLU A 217 1.66 -20.05 2.56
CA GLU A 217 0.52 -20.96 2.49
C GLU A 217 -0.73 -20.35 3.12
N VAL A 218 -1.20 -19.26 2.52
CA VAL A 218 -2.49 -18.64 2.89
C VAL A 218 -3.46 -18.65 1.71
N PRO A 219 -4.78 -18.69 1.95
CA PRO A 219 -5.79 -18.79 0.90
C PRO A 219 -5.71 -17.69 -0.15
N ASP A 220 -5.34 -16.47 0.24
CA ASP A 220 -5.31 -15.30 -0.63
C ASP A 220 -4.05 -15.22 -1.50
N ASN A 221 -3.03 -16.06 -1.23
CA ASN A 221 -1.83 -16.19 -2.09
C ASN A 221 -2.11 -17.02 -3.35
N VAL A 222 -3.07 -16.59 -4.15
CA VAL A 222 -3.52 -17.32 -5.36
C VAL A 222 -2.50 -17.32 -6.50
N MET A 223 -1.49 -16.44 -6.45
CA MET A 223 -0.39 -16.38 -7.42
C MET A 223 0.81 -17.20 -6.97
N HIS A 224 0.76 -17.80 -5.78
CA HIS A 224 1.86 -18.56 -5.19
C HIS A 224 3.17 -17.76 -5.05
N ASP A 225 3.03 -16.51 -4.70
CA ASP A 225 4.15 -15.60 -4.48
C ASP A 225 5.00 -16.02 -3.27
N SER A 226 6.30 -15.82 -3.40
CA SER A 226 7.26 -16.12 -2.34
C SER A 226 7.55 -14.90 -1.47
N PHE A 227 7.72 -15.17 -0.18
CA PHE A 227 8.02 -14.17 0.85
C PHE A 227 9.30 -14.55 1.59
N LEU A 228 10.14 -13.55 1.87
CA LEU A 228 11.32 -13.74 2.70
C LEU A 228 10.89 -14.01 4.14
N ASN A 229 11.29 -15.15 4.68
CA ASN A 229 10.99 -15.53 6.05
C ASN A 229 12.06 -15.01 7.01
N VAL A 230 11.68 -14.24 8.00
CA VAL A 230 12.59 -13.68 9.02
C VAL A 230 11.99 -13.83 10.42
N PRO A 231 12.81 -13.84 11.50
CA PRO A 231 12.27 -13.79 12.86
C PRO A 231 11.39 -12.57 13.09
N ILE A 232 10.36 -12.70 13.93
CA ILE A 232 9.40 -11.62 14.17
C ILE A 232 10.04 -10.31 14.65
N ASP A 233 11.07 -10.40 15.49
CA ASP A 233 11.81 -9.21 15.95
C ASP A 233 12.49 -8.49 14.78
N SER A 234 13.05 -9.25 13.83
CA SER A 234 13.63 -8.69 12.62
C SER A 234 12.58 -8.08 11.72
N LEU A 235 11.44 -8.74 11.53
CA LEU A 235 10.34 -8.20 10.71
C LEU A 235 9.85 -6.86 11.25
N ILE A 236 9.55 -6.78 12.55
CA ILE A 236 9.12 -5.54 13.21
C ILE A 236 10.22 -4.48 13.13
N GLY A 237 11.49 -4.86 13.34
CA GLY A 237 12.61 -3.95 13.22
C GLY A 237 12.77 -3.35 11.82
N HIS A 238 12.57 -4.13 10.76
CA HIS A 238 12.59 -3.62 9.39
C HIS A 238 11.42 -2.67 9.10
N ILE A 239 10.21 -2.97 9.61
CA ILE A 239 9.07 -2.05 9.50
C ILE A 239 9.38 -0.71 10.17
N GLU A 240 9.90 -0.73 11.39
CA GLU A 240 10.27 0.48 12.14
C GLU A 240 11.34 1.28 11.41
N GLN A 241 12.40 0.62 10.94
CA GLN A 241 13.48 1.27 10.19
C GLN A 241 12.98 1.93 8.91
N ALA A 242 12.13 1.24 8.14
CA ALA A 242 11.50 1.77 6.94
C ALA A 242 10.70 3.05 7.25
N LEU A 243 9.82 3.00 8.25
CA LEU A 243 8.97 4.13 8.64
C LEU A 243 9.79 5.33 9.15
N PHE A 244 10.85 5.11 9.94
CA PHE A 244 11.74 6.18 10.41
C PHE A 244 12.59 6.77 9.27
N ALA A 245 12.91 5.98 8.24
CA ALA A 245 13.59 6.45 7.03
C ALA A 245 12.64 7.19 6.06
N GLY A 246 11.33 7.17 6.33
CA GLY A 246 10.31 7.85 5.52
C GLY A 246 9.64 6.97 4.45
N HIS A 247 9.91 5.67 4.46
CA HIS A 247 9.29 4.70 3.56
C HIS A 247 8.00 4.13 4.15
N PRO A 248 6.91 4.03 3.36
CA PRO A 248 5.70 3.32 3.77
C PRO A 248 5.88 1.82 3.71
N VAL A 249 5.01 1.09 4.40
CA VAL A 249 4.98 -0.38 4.38
C VAL A 249 3.56 -0.86 4.12
N CYS A 250 3.34 -1.68 3.11
CA CYS A 250 2.09 -2.40 2.92
C CYS A 250 2.05 -3.54 3.94
N TRP A 251 1.03 -3.54 4.79
CA TRP A 251 0.86 -4.48 5.88
C TRP A 251 -0.40 -5.32 5.66
N GLU A 252 -0.25 -6.61 5.75
CA GLU A 252 -1.33 -7.59 5.73
C GLU A 252 -1.40 -8.32 7.05
N GLY A 253 -2.60 -8.44 7.60
CA GLY A 253 -2.82 -9.09 8.87
C GLY A 253 -4.27 -9.30 9.21
N ASP A 254 -4.49 -9.94 10.34
CA ASP A 254 -5.81 -10.22 10.86
C ASP A 254 -6.41 -8.98 11.54
N VAL A 255 -7.65 -8.66 11.19
CA VAL A 255 -8.42 -7.54 11.75
C VAL A 255 -9.78 -8.00 12.30
N THR A 256 -10.06 -9.31 12.28
CA THR A 256 -11.31 -9.88 12.82
C THR A 256 -11.25 -10.08 14.33
N GLU A 257 -10.34 -9.43 14.99
CA GLU A 257 -10.05 -9.53 16.41
C GLU A 257 -10.93 -8.62 17.27
N PRO A 258 -11.32 -9.05 18.49
CA PRO A 258 -12.11 -8.22 19.40
C PRO A 258 -11.45 -6.87 19.75
N GLY A 259 -10.12 -6.80 19.66
CA GLY A 259 -9.35 -5.59 19.94
C GLY A 259 -9.15 -4.65 18.75
N PHE A 260 -9.69 -5.00 17.57
CA PHE A 260 -9.70 -4.13 16.40
C PHE A 260 -10.99 -3.31 16.39
N ASP A 261 -10.90 -2.02 16.71
CA ASP A 261 -12.04 -1.10 16.75
C ASP A 261 -11.86 0.02 15.71
N TRP A 262 -12.54 -0.14 14.57
CA TRP A 262 -12.54 0.87 13.50
C TRP A 262 -13.05 2.22 13.97
N GLY A 263 -14.14 2.24 14.76
CA GLY A 263 -14.76 3.47 15.22
C GLY A 263 -13.84 4.30 16.09
N GLN A 264 -13.11 3.64 16.99
CA GLN A 264 -12.10 4.24 17.86
C GLN A 264 -10.74 4.38 17.16
N GLY A 265 -10.58 3.80 15.97
CA GLY A 265 -9.35 3.86 15.19
C GLY A 265 -8.15 3.23 15.90
N ILE A 266 -8.38 2.11 16.61
CA ILE A 266 -7.34 1.45 17.39
C ILE A 266 -7.39 -0.08 17.21
N ALA A 267 -6.21 -0.70 17.20
CA ALA A 267 -6.06 -2.14 17.26
C ALA A 267 -5.09 -2.51 18.39
N VAL A 268 -5.60 -3.23 19.40
CA VAL A 268 -4.85 -3.65 20.60
C VAL A 268 -5.23 -5.07 20.96
N LEU A 269 -4.29 -5.84 21.49
CA LEU A 269 -4.62 -7.13 22.07
C LEU A 269 -5.42 -6.96 23.36
N PRO A 270 -6.30 -7.92 23.71
CA PRO A 270 -7.01 -7.93 25.00
C PRO A 270 -6.04 -7.84 26.17
N GLN A 271 -6.49 -7.27 27.29
CA GLN A 271 -5.69 -7.20 28.51
C GLN A 271 -6.06 -8.31 29.50
N PRO A 272 -5.11 -8.95 30.19
CA PRO A 272 -3.67 -8.73 30.07
C PRO A 272 -3.18 -9.12 28.68
N THR A 273 -2.19 -8.38 28.14
CA THR A 273 -1.61 -8.73 26.85
C THR A 273 -1.01 -10.14 26.94
N GLY A 274 -1.48 -11.01 26.07
CA GLY A 274 -0.96 -12.37 25.95
C GLY A 274 0.49 -12.43 25.47
N ASP A 275 0.99 -13.63 25.32
CA ASP A 275 2.29 -13.87 24.70
C ASP A 275 2.28 -13.38 23.24
N THR A 276 3.33 -12.69 22.82
CA THR A 276 3.54 -12.23 21.43
C THR A 276 4.87 -12.74 20.90
N SER A 277 5.33 -13.87 21.44
CA SER A 277 6.53 -14.57 21.01
C SER A 277 6.40 -15.12 19.58
N GLN A 278 7.51 -15.55 19.04
CA GLN A 278 7.54 -16.22 17.74
C GLN A 278 6.72 -17.53 17.76
N GLU A 279 6.75 -18.24 18.91
CA GLU A 279 6.05 -19.51 19.12
C GLU A 279 4.54 -19.28 19.16
N GLU A 280 4.06 -18.29 19.92
CA GLU A 280 2.63 -17.97 20.01
C GLU A 280 2.08 -17.50 18.67
N ARG A 281 2.86 -16.67 17.96
CA ARG A 281 2.51 -16.25 16.59
C ARG A 281 2.34 -17.46 15.65
N GLN A 282 3.23 -18.44 15.69
CA GLN A 282 3.13 -19.67 14.90
C GLN A 282 1.90 -20.48 15.30
N HIS A 283 1.66 -20.60 16.58
CA HIS A 283 0.51 -21.33 17.12
C HIS A 283 -0.82 -20.73 16.66
N GLU A 284 -0.99 -19.41 16.77
CA GLU A 284 -2.22 -18.72 16.31
C GLU A 284 -2.43 -18.85 14.78
N PHE A 285 -1.35 -18.87 14.00
CA PHE A 285 -1.45 -19.10 12.56
C PHE A 285 -1.90 -20.54 12.24
N GLU A 286 -1.33 -21.54 12.91
CA GLU A 286 -1.70 -22.96 12.76
C GLU A 286 -3.14 -23.24 13.20
N GLU A 287 -3.58 -22.61 14.28
CA GLU A 287 -4.95 -22.71 14.81
C GLU A 287 -5.96 -21.83 14.04
N ARG A 288 -5.49 -21.07 13.02
CA ARG A 288 -6.31 -20.13 12.24
C ARG A 288 -6.96 -19.04 13.09
N GLN A 289 -6.29 -18.63 14.16
CA GLN A 289 -6.62 -17.45 14.96
C GLN A 289 -5.97 -16.19 14.42
N THR A 290 -4.99 -16.34 13.52
CA THR A 290 -4.44 -15.28 12.69
C THR A 290 -4.63 -15.67 11.22
N THR A 291 -5.37 -14.86 10.49
CA THR A 291 -5.75 -15.10 9.09
C THR A 291 -5.41 -13.90 8.20
N ASP A 292 -5.41 -14.12 6.88
CA ASP A 292 -5.09 -13.14 5.84
C ASP A 292 -6.30 -12.26 5.50
N ASP A 293 -6.79 -11.47 6.47
CA ASP A 293 -8.08 -10.79 6.36
C ASP A 293 -8.06 -9.44 5.68
N HIS A 294 -7.02 -8.65 5.93
CA HIS A 294 -7.03 -7.24 5.55
C HIS A 294 -5.65 -6.66 5.27
N VAL A 295 -5.65 -5.67 4.38
CA VAL A 295 -4.43 -4.96 3.99
C VAL A 295 -4.58 -3.47 4.25
N MET A 296 -3.57 -2.87 4.89
CA MET A 296 -3.45 -1.44 5.16
C MET A 296 -2.04 -0.95 4.82
N GLU A 297 -1.89 0.37 4.69
CA GLU A 297 -0.61 1.03 4.54
C GLU A 297 -0.12 1.53 5.90
N LEU A 298 1.03 1.04 6.41
CA LEU A 298 1.70 1.65 7.56
C LEU A 298 2.45 2.90 7.11
N VAL A 299 2.18 4.01 7.79
CA VAL A 299 2.65 5.35 7.40
C VAL A 299 3.39 6.08 8.50
N GLY A 300 3.64 5.44 9.62
CA GLY A 300 4.38 6.07 10.70
C GLY A 300 4.25 5.34 12.02
N MET A 301 4.81 5.97 13.03
CA MET A 301 4.78 5.48 14.41
C MET A 301 4.31 6.57 15.36
N ALA A 302 3.66 6.15 16.41
CA ALA A 302 3.20 7.00 17.50
C ALA A 302 3.39 6.32 18.85
N ARG A 303 3.29 7.11 19.91
CA ARG A 303 3.32 6.63 21.30
C ARG A 303 2.11 7.20 22.04
N ASP A 304 1.44 6.39 22.84
CA ASP A 304 0.38 6.89 23.71
C ASP A 304 0.95 7.57 24.99
N LEU A 305 0.08 8.10 25.84
CA LEU A 305 0.47 8.79 27.06
C LEU A 305 1.12 7.86 28.11
N SER A 306 0.93 6.55 28.00
CA SER A 306 1.59 5.55 28.86
C SER A 306 2.98 5.16 28.36
N GLY A 307 3.35 5.60 27.15
CA GLY A 307 4.61 5.26 26.48
C GLY A 307 4.51 4.02 25.58
N LYS A 308 3.33 3.40 25.44
CA LYS A 308 3.12 2.26 24.52
C LYS A 308 3.21 2.73 23.07
N GLU A 309 3.89 1.94 22.23
CA GLU A 309 4.15 2.26 20.82
C GLU A 309 3.11 1.63 19.89
N TYR A 310 2.80 2.38 18.84
CA TYR A 310 1.82 2.03 17.83
C TYR A 310 2.33 2.35 16.43
N PHE A 311 1.99 1.53 15.47
CA PHE A 311 2.05 1.88 14.05
C PHE A 311 0.84 2.73 13.67
N ILE A 312 1.05 3.74 12.83
CA ILE A 312 -0.03 4.51 12.22
C ILE A 312 -0.34 3.85 10.89
N ALA A 313 -1.54 3.31 10.74
CA ALA A 313 -2.00 2.66 9.52
C ALA A 313 -3.04 3.52 8.81
N LYS A 314 -2.93 3.65 7.49
CA LYS A 314 -3.94 4.24 6.60
C LYS A 314 -4.79 3.11 6.04
N ASN A 315 -6.08 3.13 6.37
CA ASN A 315 -7.04 2.14 5.90
C ASN A 315 -7.73 2.59 4.60
N SER A 316 -8.43 1.68 3.95
CA SER A 316 -9.20 1.89 2.72
C SER A 316 -10.73 1.84 2.93
N TRP A 317 -11.23 2.23 4.11
CA TRP A 317 -12.66 2.27 4.44
C TRP A 317 -13.23 3.70 4.49
N GLY A 318 -12.56 4.64 3.81
CA GLY A 318 -12.94 6.05 3.83
C GLY A 318 -12.62 6.74 5.16
N PRO A 319 -12.97 8.02 5.30
CA PRO A 319 -12.56 8.85 6.44
C PRO A 319 -13.57 8.85 7.60
N SER A 320 -14.39 7.80 7.78
CA SER A 320 -15.55 7.82 8.69
C SER A 320 -15.22 7.63 10.17
N ASN A 321 -14.02 7.17 10.53
CA ASN A 321 -13.61 7.03 11.93
C ASN A 321 -13.07 8.33 12.54
N ILE A 322 -12.80 8.34 13.86
CA ILE A 322 -12.33 9.54 14.58
C ILE A 322 -10.99 10.09 14.09
N TYR A 323 -10.15 9.25 13.44
CA TYR A 323 -8.87 9.63 12.87
C TYR A 323 -8.90 9.78 11.34
N LYS A 324 -10.09 10.00 10.76
CA LYS A 324 -10.28 10.27 9.33
C LYS A 324 -9.69 9.21 8.40
N GLY A 325 -9.89 7.95 8.75
CA GLY A 325 -9.45 6.80 7.97
C GLY A 325 -8.09 6.21 8.39
N TYR A 326 -7.45 6.78 9.40
CA TYR A 326 -6.24 6.21 9.99
C TYR A 326 -6.57 5.40 11.24
N MET A 327 -5.66 4.49 11.59
CA MET A 327 -5.72 3.65 12.78
C MET A 327 -4.38 3.61 13.50
N TYR A 328 -4.42 3.30 14.80
CA TYR A 328 -3.25 3.08 15.63
C TYR A 328 -3.20 1.62 16.04
N ILE A 329 -2.26 0.87 15.46
CA ILE A 329 -2.07 -0.57 15.70
C ILE A 329 -0.94 -0.72 16.72
N SER A 330 -1.21 -1.29 17.90
CA SER A 330 -0.14 -1.51 18.89
C SER A 330 0.93 -2.47 18.34
N LYS A 331 2.19 -2.27 18.75
CA LYS A 331 3.28 -3.17 18.34
C LYS A 331 2.99 -4.63 18.69
N ASP A 332 2.40 -4.88 19.85
CA ASP A 332 2.03 -6.23 20.27
C ASP A 332 1.02 -6.86 19.31
N TYR A 333 0.01 -6.07 18.90
CA TYR A 333 -0.97 -6.51 17.90
C TYR A 333 -0.29 -6.83 16.57
N ALA A 334 0.55 -5.93 16.07
CA ALA A 334 1.28 -6.15 14.82
C ALA A 334 2.20 -7.38 14.92
N ARG A 335 2.91 -7.58 16.04
CA ARG A 335 3.76 -8.76 16.25
C ARG A 335 2.97 -10.07 16.11
N LEU A 336 1.79 -10.12 16.68
CA LEU A 336 0.99 -11.35 16.72
C LEU A 336 0.22 -11.56 15.41
N LYS A 337 -0.40 -10.51 14.88
CA LYS A 337 -1.41 -10.57 13.82
C LYS A 337 -0.93 -10.21 12.40
N THR A 338 0.35 -9.89 12.20
CA THR A 338 0.90 -9.68 10.85
C THR A 338 0.99 -11.00 10.10
N VAL A 339 0.43 -11.09 8.91
CA VAL A 339 0.61 -12.22 8.00
C VAL A 339 1.82 -11.99 7.10
N ALA A 340 1.85 -10.85 6.41
CA ALA A 340 2.94 -10.47 5.54
C ALA A 340 3.10 -8.94 5.48
N VAL A 341 4.23 -8.50 4.96
CA VAL A 341 4.45 -7.09 4.61
C VAL A 341 5.07 -7.01 3.22
N MET A 342 4.83 -5.88 2.52
CA MET A 342 5.58 -5.51 1.34
C MET A 342 6.13 -4.10 1.48
N MET A 343 7.36 -3.90 1.04
CA MET A 343 8.02 -2.60 0.98
C MET A 343 9.05 -2.60 -0.16
N THR A 344 9.59 -1.43 -0.49
CA THR A 344 10.67 -1.37 -1.47
C THR A 344 11.92 -2.09 -0.95
N ARG A 345 12.72 -2.67 -1.86
CA ARG A 345 14.02 -3.27 -1.49
C ARG A 345 14.94 -2.25 -0.81
N GLN A 346 14.84 -0.98 -1.23
CA GLN A 346 15.56 0.12 -0.58
C GLN A 346 15.15 0.29 0.88
N ALA A 347 13.85 0.26 1.17
CA ALA A 347 13.33 0.36 2.54
C ALA A 347 13.76 -0.84 3.41
N TRP A 348 13.89 -2.02 2.80
CA TRP A 348 14.40 -3.22 3.47
C TRP A 348 15.92 -3.19 3.70
N GLY A 349 16.66 -2.32 3.02
CA GLY A 349 18.13 -2.26 3.06
C GLY A 349 18.84 -3.22 2.08
N ARG A 350 18.19 -3.53 0.95
CA ARG A 350 18.71 -4.37 -0.14
C ARG A 350 18.82 -3.65 -1.46
#